data_93376e21fede50361eb8af58620fbd2d
#
_entry.id   93376e21fede50361eb8af58620fbd2d
#
_cell.length_a   1.000
_cell.length_b   1.000
_cell.length_c   1.000
_cell.angle_alpha   90.00
_cell.angle_beta   90.00
_cell.angle_gamma   90.00
#
_symmetry.space_group_name_H-M   'P 1'
#
loop_
_entity.id
_entity.type
_entity.pdbx_description
1 polymer ?
#
loop_
_entity_poly.entity_id
_entity_poly.type
_entity_poly.pdbx_seq_one_letter_code
_entity_poly.pdbx_strand_id
1 'polypeptide(L)'
;MGILTKILLAIFVISSFTFIALFGRLPAFRRTPIGYLSRLFCDRIPRWLYRVDYRLFGGRISKALGHLGHYLFFKRNPVVMLIFLTILTGSSFMFLRAGYTRLSALQLFPVPFVLLAPYLFTYLCATNRSMYITPANHDDRLHDYPYDHILYRPNAVCKTCHLSKPARSKHCSLCGHCVAKCDHHCPWVNNCLGKDNYHYFLALLLSLGVLEIYGANLAWSIIRPMINWNFNTIGINCFHLIWWAKMTAVTVDAAHRGGISITGVGLLAATTAPLPLGLLAYHIYLIWAGMTTNENQKWSYWREDMADGTVFRARRSDVLAHNELMRNQISTNQLEGGHLQKRVSYLNDESEQGEPDVDWPVSSDQMIVRTNDGRPPLGREYLYERIWDLTQVENIYDLGFVDNLRDVFLPR
;
A
#
# COMPACT_ATOMS: atom_id res chain seq x y z
N MET A 1 -34.86 -20.57 -13.64
CA MET A 1 -34.04 -19.44 -13.10
C MET A 1 -33.30 -18.76 -14.24
N GLY A 2 -33.53 -17.46 -14.45
CA GLY A 2 -32.85 -16.68 -15.46
C GLY A 2 -31.35 -16.54 -15.17
N ILE A 3 -30.56 -16.19 -16.18
CA ILE A 3 -29.10 -15.97 -16.04
C ILE A 3 -28.80 -14.97 -14.93
N LEU A 4 -29.58 -13.89 -14.81
CA LEU A 4 -29.41 -12.86 -13.79
C LEU A 4 -29.55 -13.41 -12.37
N THR A 5 -30.56 -14.28 -12.13
CA THR A 5 -30.75 -14.90 -10.81
C THR A 5 -29.56 -15.79 -10.43
N LYS A 6 -28.98 -16.51 -11.41
CA LYS A 6 -27.78 -17.33 -11.20
C LYS A 6 -26.56 -16.45 -10.85
N ILE A 7 -26.39 -15.31 -11.52
CA ILE A 7 -25.30 -14.33 -11.25
C ILE A 7 -25.47 -13.75 -9.84
N LEU A 8 -26.66 -13.26 -9.49
CA LEU A 8 -26.94 -12.70 -8.15
C LEU A 8 -26.73 -13.73 -7.05
N LEU A 9 -27.16 -14.96 -7.28
CA LEU A 9 -26.92 -16.06 -6.34
C LEU A 9 -25.42 -16.35 -6.19
N ALA A 10 -24.66 -16.38 -7.29
CA ALA A 10 -23.22 -16.58 -7.26
C ALA A 10 -22.52 -15.46 -6.48
N ILE A 11 -22.86 -14.19 -6.74
CA ILE A 11 -22.32 -13.04 -5.99
C ILE A 11 -22.64 -13.16 -4.50
N PHE A 12 -23.89 -13.48 -4.15
CA PHE A 12 -24.30 -13.66 -2.75
C PHE A 12 -23.53 -14.79 -2.07
N VAL A 13 -23.37 -15.94 -2.72
CA VAL A 13 -22.61 -17.08 -2.19
C VAL A 13 -21.14 -16.73 -1.99
N ILE A 14 -20.49 -16.10 -2.99
CA ILE A 14 -19.08 -15.68 -2.92
C ILE A 14 -18.88 -14.66 -1.80
N SER A 15 -19.73 -13.62 -1.73
CA SER A 15 -19.65 -12.59 -0.70
C SER A 15 -19.87 -13.17 0.70
N SER A 16 -20.84 -14.05 0.87
CA SER A 16 -21.11 -14.75 2.14
C SER A 16 -19.94 -15.62 2.56
N PHE A 17 -19.36 -16.39 1.63
CA PHE A 17 -18.20 -17.22 1.89
C PHE A 17 -16.98 -16.39 2.28
N THR A 18 -16.72 -15.29 1.55
CA THR A 18 -15.63 -14.35 1.85
C THR A 18 -15.82 -13.72 3.24
N PHE A 19 -17.04 -13.29 3.57
CA PHE A 19 -17.35 -12.75 4.89
C PHE A 19 -17.10 -13.78 6.00
N ILE A 20 -17.57 -15.02 5.85
CA ILE A 20 -17.37 -16.12 6.80
C ILE A 20 -15.88 -16.42 6.97
N ALA A 21 -15.10 -16.45 5.88
CA ALA A 21 -13.67 -16.73 5.91
C ALA A 21 -12.87 -15.65 6.64
N LEU A 22 -13.16 -14.36 6.36
CA LEU A 22 -12.43 -13.22 6.92
C LEU A 22 -12.84 -12.91 8.36
N PHE A 23 -14.15 -12.86 8.65
CA PHE A 23 -14.66 -12.35 9.91
C PHE A 23 -15.07 -13.44 10.91
N GLY A 24 -15.28 -14.68 10.46
CA GLY A 24 -15.77 -15.77 11.32
C GLY A 24 -14.84 -16.17 12.47
N ARG A 25 -13.57 -15.75 12.44
CA ARG A 25 -12.58 -15.96 13.53
C ARG A 25 -12.56 -14.86 14.58
N LEU A 26 -13.22 -13.72 14.31
CA LEU A 26 -13.29 -12.63 15.28
C LEU A 26 -13.97 -13.07 16.59
N PRO A 27 -13.55 -12.52 17.75
CA PRO A 27 -14.13 -12.85 19.05
C PRO A 27 -15.65 -12.75 19.08
N ALA A 28 -16.22 -11.70 18.44
CA ALA A 28 -17.66 -11.46 18.35
C ALA A 28 -18.42 -12.58 17.63
N PHE A 29 -17.82 -13.24 16.62
CA PHE A 29 -18.46 -14.29 15.82
C PHE A 29 -18.07 -15.70 16.23
N ARG A 30 -17.09 -15.88 17.11
CA ARG A 30 -16.51 -17.20 17.45
C ARG A 30 -17.55 -18.22 17.97
N ARG A 31 -18.57 -17.77 18.70
CA ARG A 31 -19.63 -18.60 19.27
C ARG A 31 -20.90 -18.64 18.43
N THR A 32 -20.95 -17.99 17.28
CA THR A 32 -22.10 -17.93 16.38
C THR A 32 -22.02 -19.02 15.28
N PRO A 33 -23.11 -19.28 14.53
CA PRO A 33 -23.09 -20.12 13.33
C PRO A 33 -22.02 -19.72 12.33
N ILE A 34 -21.74 -18.41 12.19
CA ILE A 34 -20.69 -17.86 11.32
C ILE A 34 -19.31 -18.40 11.74
N GLY A 35 -19.00 -18.39 13.02
CA GLY A 35 -17.75 -18.97 13.54
C GLY A 35 -17.67 -20.48 13.38
N TYR A 36 -18.80 -21.19 13.48
CA TYR A 36 -18.84 -22.64 13.19
C TYR A 36 -18.55 -22.93 11.70
N LEU A 37 -19.19 -22.19 10.79
CA LEU A 37 -18.96 -22.33 9.35
C LEU A 37 -17.52 -21.96 8.97
N SER A 38 -16.94 -20.91 9.57
CA SER A 38 -15.53 -20.55 9.38
C SER A 38 -14.59 -21.69 9.77
N ARG A 39 -14.79 -22.31 10.95
CA ARG A 39 -14.01 -23.49 11.37
C ARG A 39 -14.23 -24.70 10.45
N LEU A 40 -15.45 -24.87 9.95
CA LEU A 40 -15.76 -25.96 9.02
C LEU A 40 -15.01 -25.80 7.70
N PHE A 41 -15.15 -24.63 7.05
CA PHE A 41 -14.60 -24.38 5.72
C PHE A 41 -13.10 -24.08 5.74
N CYS A 42 -12.61 -23.35 6.75
CA CYS A 42 -11.20 -22.92 6.78
C CYS A 42 -10.27 -23.87 7.56
N ASP A 43 -10.83 -24.78 8.40
CA ASP A 43 -9.99 -25.67 9.22
C ASP A 43 -10.32 -27.15 8.99
N ARG A 44 -11.60 -27.58 9.10
CA ARG A 44 -11.96 -29.01 9.06
C ARG A 44 -11.90 -29.59 7.66
N ILE A 45 -12.52 -28.93 6.68
CA ILE A 45 -12.55 -29.38 5.28
C ILE A 45 -11.14 -29.42 4.69
N PRO A 46 -10.29 -28.38 4.78
CA PRO A 46 -8.91 -28.43 4.29
C PRO A 46 -8.08 -29.57 4.93
N ARG A 47 -8.20 -29.78 6.24
CA ARG A 47 -7.55 -30.90 6.92
C ARG A 47 -8.03 -32.26 6.46
N TRP A 48 -9.32 -32.38 6.19
CA TRP A 48 -9.89 -33.63 5.64
C TRP A 48 -9.39 -33.86 4.21
N LEU A 49 -9.44 -32.85 3.34
CA LEU A 49 -8.94 -32.93 1.97
C LEU A 49 -7.44 -33.28 1.94
N TYR A 50 -6.62 -32.69 2.84
CA TYR A 50 -5.22 -33.05 2.98
C TYR A 50 -5.03 -34.55 3.34
N ARG A 51 -5.85 -35.09 4.26
CA ARG A 51 -5.77 -36.51 4.62
C ARG A 51 -6.17 -37.44 3.46
N VAL A 52 -7.19 -37.04 2.69
CA VAL A 52 -7.62 -37.77 1.49
C VAL A 52 -6.52 -37.77 0.43
N ASP A 53 -5.97 -36.60 0.14
CA ASP A 53 -4.83 -36.46 -0.80
C ASP A 53 -3.63 -37.29 -0.36
N TYR A 54 -3.29 -37.26 0.92
CA TYR A 54 -2.17 -38.06 1.44
C TYR A 54 -2.40 -39.56 1.27
N ARG A 55 -3.64 -40.05 1.48
CA ARG A 55 -4.00 -41.46 1.32
C ARG A 55 -4.06 -41.91 -0.13
N LEU A 56 -4.62 -41.09 -1.02
CA LEU A 56 -4.89 -41.47 -2.41
C LEU A 56 -3.69 -41.12 -3.35
N PHE A 57 -3.04 -40.00 -3.12
CA PHE A 57 -2.03 -39.46 -4.02
C PHE A 57 -0.68 -39.15 -3.34
N GLY A 58 -0.47 -39.64 -2.11
CA GLY A 58 0.78 -39.41 -1.35
C GLY A 58 1.07 -37.95 -1.06
N GLY A 59 0.02 -37.09 -0.98
CA GLY A 59 0.17 -35.66 -0.69
C GLY A 59 0.62 -34.81 -1.88
N ARG A 60 0.59 -35.33 -3.09
CA ARG A 60 1.08 -34.63 -4.31
C ARG A 60 0.25 -33.39 -4.63
N ILE A 61 -1.07 -33.45 -4.50
CA ILE A 61 -1.98 -32.32 -4.79
C ILE A 61 -1.75 -31.20 -3.77
N SER A 62 -1.71 -31.54 -2.49
CA SER A 62 -1.47 -30.56 -1.42
C SER A 62 -0.09 -29.89 -1.54
N LYS A 63 0.94 -30.64 -1.92
CA LYS A 63 2.27 -30.07 -2.22
C LYS A 63 2.22 -29.13 -3.42
N ALA A 64 1.57 -29.53 -4.52
CA ALA A 64 1.43 -28.69 -5.72
C ALA A 64 0.67 -27.41 -5.42
N LEU A 65 -0.46 -27.49 -4.69
CA LEU A 65 -1.22 -26.32 -4.24
C LEU A 65 -0.40 -25.43 -3.27
N GLY A 66 0.38 -26.04 -2.37
CA GLY A 66 1.29 -25.31 -1.48
C GLY A 66 2.37 -24.56 -2.27
N HIS A 67 2.99 -25.19 -3.26
CA HIS A 67 3.95 -24.55 -4.16
C HIS A 67 3.32 -23.42 -4.97
N LEU A 68 2.11 -23.63 -5.52
CA LEU A 68 1.37 -22.61 -6.24
C LEU A 68 1.04 -21.43 -5.32
N GLY A 69 0.51 -21.70 -4.12
CA GLY A 69 0.23 -20.66 -3.12
C GLY A 69 1.48 -19.89 -2.72
N HIS A 70 2.59 -20.59 -2.47
CA HIS A 70 3.87 -19.93 -2.18
C HIS A 70 4.33 -19.05 -3.35
N TYR A 71 4.19 -19.53 -4.60
CA TYR A 71 4.53 -18.74 -5.79
C TYR A 71 3.64 -17.48 -5.89
N LEU A 72 2.32 -17.64 -5.70
CA LEU A 72 1.38 -16.52 -5.85
C LEU A 72 1.52 -15.44 -4.77
N PHE A 73 1.84 -15.82 -3.52
CA PHE A 73 1.83 -14.89 -2.38
C PHE A 73 3.24 -14.45 -1.92
N PHE A 74 4.28 -15.26 -2.18
CA PHE A 74 5.62 -15.01 -1.64
C PHE A 74 6.71 -14.85 -2.71
N LYS A 75 6.36 -14.97 -3.99
CA LYS A 75 7.28 -14.68 -5.09
C LYS A 75 6.72 -13.59 -6.00
N ARG A 76 7.62 -12.80 -6.58
CA ARG A 76 7.24 -11.86 -7.63
C ARG A 76 6.66 -12.63 -8.81
N ASN A 77 5.41 -12.32 -9.17
CA ASN A 77 4.73 -12.97 -10.29
C ASN A 77 3.76 -11.99 -10.98
N PRO A 78 3.50 -12.13 -12.28
CA PRO A 78 2.65 -11.20 -13.03
C PRO A 78 1.15 -11.52 -12.96
N VAL A 79 0.72 -12.51 -12.18
CA VAL A 79 -0.67 -13.04 -12.24
C VAL A 79 -1.69 -11.95 -11.95
N VAL A 80 -1.50 -11.15 -10.89
CA VAL A 80 -2.44 -10.06 -10.53
C VAL A 80 -2.49 -9.01 -11.63
N MET A 81 -1.34 -8.63 -12.18
CA MET A 81 -1.25 -7.68 -13.30
C MET A 81 -1.94 -8.22 -14.55
N LEU A 82 -1.76 -9.50 -14.87
CA LEU A 82 -2.42 -10.12 -16.02
C LEU A 82 -3.93 -10.21 -15.86
N ILE A 83 -4.42 -10.55 -14.66
CA ILE A 83 -5.86 -10.53 -14.35
C ILE A 83 -6.42 -9.12 -14.54
N PHE A 84 -5.75 -8.13 -14.00
CA PHE A 84 -6.13 -6.72 -14.15
C PHE A 84 -6.23 -6.32 -15.63
N LEU A 85 -5.18 -6.55 -16.41
CA LEU A 85 -5.17 -6.22 -17.84
C LEU A 85 -6.23 -7.01 -18.62
N THR A 86 -6.51 -8.26 -18.26
CA THR A 86 -7.56 -9.09 -18.88
C THR A 86 -8.94 -8.51 -18.61
N ILE A 87 -9.23 -8.11 -17.36
CA ILE A 87 -10.51 -7.48 -17.03
C ILE A 87 -10.65 -6.15 -17.76
N LEU A 88 -9.61 -5.32 -17.75
CA LEU A 88 -9.61 -4.02 -18.41
C LEU A 88 -9.86 -4.17 -19.94
N THR A 89 -9.11 -5.06 -20.58
CA THR A 89 -9.24 -5.30 -22.04
C THR A 89 -10.59 -5.94 -22.39
N GLY A 90 -10.99 -6.98 -21.65
CA GLY A 90 -12.22 -7.71 -21.90
C GLY A 90 -13.47 -6.84 -21.71
N SER A 91 -13.55 -6.07 -20.64
CA SER A 91 -14.66 -5.16 -20.39
C SER A 91 -14.74 -4.04 -21.44
N SER A 92 -13.59 -3.44 -21.81
CA SER A 92 -13.53 -2.41 -22.84
C SER A 92 -13.96 -2.95 -24.22
N PHE A 93 -13.48 -4.14 -24.58
CA PHE A 93 -13.87 -4.80 -25.84
C PHE A 93 -15.37 -5.11 -25.87
N MET A 94 -15.91 -5.70 -24.80
CA MET A 94 -17.35 -6.01 -24.71
C MET A 94 -18.21 -4.75 -24.83
N PHE A 95 -17.81 -3.69 -24.15
CA PHE A 95 -18.52 -2.41 -24.18
C PHE A 95 -18.49 -1.78 -25.60
N LEU A 96 -17.29 -1.62 -26.17
CA LEU A 96 -17.13 -0.98 -27.50
C LEU A 96 -17.84 -1.78 -28.59
N ARG A 97 -17.71 -3.13 -28.61
CA ARG A 97 -18.41 -3.96 -29.56
C ARG A 97 -19.93 -3.77 -29.53
N ALA A 98 -20.52 -3.61 -28.33
CA ALA A 98 -21.97 -3.47 -28.17
C ALA A 98 -22.46 -2.02 -28.34
N GLY A 99 -21.62 -1.03 -27.99
CA GLY A 99 -22.00 0.38 -27.89
C GLY A 99 -21.53 1.29 -29.04
N TYR A 100 -20.52 0.87 -29.81
CA TYR A 100 -19.87 1.72 -30.81
C TYR A 100 -20.86 2.44 -31.75
N THR A 101 -21.85 1.73 -32.30
CA THR A 101 -22.85 2.29 -33.24
C THR A 101 -23.90 3.17 -32.58
N ARG A 102 -23.95 3.22 -31.25
CA ARG A 102 -24.92 3.99 -30.43
C ARG A 102 -24.32 5.27 -29.85
N LEU A 103 -23.02 5.50 -30.09
CA LEU A 103 -22.28 6.66 -29.58
C LEU A 103 -22.02 7.64 -30.73
N SER A 104 -22.05 8.93 -30.41
CA SER A 104 -21.69 9.98 -31.36
C SER A 104 -20.18 10.07 -31.57
N ALA A 105 -19.74 10.69 -32.67
CA ALA A 105 -18.32 10.91 -32.94
C ALA A 105 -17.63 11.71 -31.84
N LEU A 106 -18.32 12.69 -31.24
CA LEU A 106 -17.80 13.47 -30.12
C LEU A 106 -17.54 12.60 -28.86
N GLN A 107 -18.40 11.60 -28.60
CA GLN A 107 -18.23 10.65 -27.51
C GLN A 107 -17.16 9.60 -27.82
N LEU A 108 -16.91 9.28 -29.06
CA LEU A 108 -15.89 8.31 -29.45
C LEU A 108 -14.49 8.92 -29.53
N PHE A 109 -14.37 10.24 -29.75
CA PHE A 109 -13.09 10.91 -29.92
C PHE A 109 -12.13 10.75 -28.72
N PRO A 110 -12.55 10.90 -27.43
CA PRO A 110 -11.64 10.70 -26.30
C PRO A 110 -11.31 9.24 -26.01
N VAL A 111 -12.10 8.28 -26.49
CA VAL A 111 -11.99 6.84 -26.14
C VAL A 111 -10.57 6.29 -26.30
N PRO A 112 -9.86 6.47 -27.42
CA PRO A 112 -8.51 5.94 -27.60
C PRO A 112 -7.53 6.44 -26.54
N PHE A 113 -7.59 7.72 -26.19
CA PHE A 113 -6.69 8.35 -25.23
C PHE A 113 -6.96 7.86 -23.82
N VAL A 114 -8.22 7.86 -23.40
CA VAL A 114 -8.64 7.43 -22.07
C VAL A 114 -8.41 5.94 -21.88
N LEU A 115 -8.60 5.14 -22.94
CA LEU A 115 -8.39 3.69 -22.89
C LEU A 115 -6.90 3.32 -22.85
N LEU A 116 -6.05 4.00 -23.62
CA LEU A 116 -4.63 3.65 -23.72
C LEU A 116 -3.81 4.14 -22.51
N ALA A 117 -4.24 5.19 -21.83
CA ALA A 117 -3.50 5.78 -20.72
C ALA A 117 -3.22 4.78 -19.57
N PRO A 118 -4.16 3.95 -19.07
CA PRO A 118 -3.87 2.96 -18.04
C PRO A 118 -2.84 1.91 -18.48
N TYR A 119 -2.82 1.50 -19.76
CA TYR A 119 -1.81 0.56 -20.26
C TYR A 119 -0.43 1.19 -20.29
N LEU A 120 -0.33 2.44 -20.77
CA LEU A 120 0.92 3.18 -20.80
C LEU A 120 1.51 3.33 -19.39
N PHE A 121 0.72 3.80 -18.42
CA PHE A 121 1.21 4.00 -17.07
C PHE A 121 1.47 2.68 -16.33
N THR A 122 0.71 1.62 -16.60
CA THR A 122 1.04 0.28 -16.11
C THR A 122 2.39 -0.19 -16.65
N TYR A 123 2.65 -0.01 -17.95
CA TYR A 123 3.93 -0.35 -18.57
C TYR A 123 5.09 0.44 -17.95
N LEU A 124 4.95 1.76 -17.81
CA LEU A 124 5.98 2.61 -17.19
C LEU A 124 6.27 2.21 -15.75
N CYS A 125 5.24 1.92 -14.96
CA CYS A 125 5.42 1.41 -13.59
C CYS A 125 6.11 0.04 -13.55
N ALA A 126 5.71 -0.89 -14.41
CA ALA A 126 6.17 -2.28 -14.39
C ALA A 126 7.62 -2.43 -14.88
N THR A 127 8.05 -1.60 -15.83
CA THR A 127 9.36 -1.70 -16.50
C THR A 127 10.44 -0.84 -15.89
N ASN A 128 10.07 0.28 -15.26
CA ASN A 128 11.03 1.17 -14.60
C ASN A 128 11.74 0.44 -13.44
N ARG A 129 13.06 0.52 -13.40
CA ARG A 129 13.93 -0.09 -12.37
C ARG A 129 14.96 0.88 -11.80
N SER A 130 14.93 2.16 -12.19
CA SER A 130 15.89 3.17 -11.74
C SER A 130 15.86 3.39 -10.23
N MET A 131 14.71 3.13 -9.57
CA MET A 131 14.58 3.21 -8.12
C MET A 131 15.32 2.08 -7.37
N TYR A 132 15.82 1.03 -8.04
CA TYR A 132 16.58 -0.01 -7.36
C TYR A 132 17.99 0.47 -7.04
N ILE A 133 18.40 0.21 -5.80
CA ILE A 133 19.74 0.52 -5.31
C ILE A 133 20.65 -0.64 -5.66
N THR A 134 21.70 -0.33 -6.43
CA THR A 134 22.72 -1.26 -6.91
C THR A 134 24.10 -0.73 -6.51
N PRO A 135 25.16 -1.54 -6.53
CA PRO A 135 26.52 -1.03 -6.27
C PRO A 135 26.94 0.13 -7.17
N ALA A 136 26.38 0.20 -8.40
CA ALA A 136 26.75 1.25 -9.37
C ALA A 136 26.15 2.62 -9.09
N ASN A 137 24.99 2.68 -8.40
CA ASN A 137 24.29 3.95 -8.09
C ASN A 137 24.18 4.21 -6.58
N HIS A 138 24.84 3.39 -5.76
CA HIS A 138 24.71 3.44 -4.32
C HIS A 138 25.15 4.79 -3.72
N ASP A 139 26.30 5.30 -4.16
CA ASP A 139 26.83 6.58 -3.68
C ASP A 139 25.89 7.75 -4.02
N ASP A 140 25.37 7.81 -5.22
CA ASP A 140 24.37 8.82 -5.61
C ASP A 140 23.13 8.74 -4.73
N ARG A 141 22.67 7.51 -4.44
CA ARG A 141 21.49 7.27 -3.63
C ARG A 141 21.66 7.62 -2.14
N LEU A 142 22.88 7.60 -1.62
CA LEU A 142 23.17 8.07 -0.26
C LEU A 142 22.95 9.58 -0.11
N HIS A 143 23.10 10.35 -1.18
CA HIS A 143 22.91 11.79 -1.19
C HIS A 143 21.48 12.23 -1.57
N ASP A 144 20.54 11.29 -1.83
CA ASP A 144 19.15 11.62 -2.17
C ASP A 144 18.39 12.30 -1.02
N TYR A 145 18.60 11.85 0.23
CA TYR A 145 17.86 12.31 1.41
C TYR A 145 18.73 12.23 2.67
N PRO A 146 18.64 13.23 3.58
CA PRO A 146 19.32 13.16 4.87
C PRO A 146 18.69 12.09 5.77
N TYR A 147 19.44 11.63 6.77
CA TYR A 147 18.90 10.76 7.82
C TYR A 147 18.12 11.59 8.86
N ASP A 148 16.94 11.10 9.24
CA ASP A 148 16.09 11.75 10.26
C ASP A 148 16.40 11.28 11.70
N HIS A 149 17.31 10.31 11.87
CA HIS A 149 17.66 9.65 13.13
C HIS A 149 16.50 9.03 13.91
N ILE A 150 15.33 8.95 13.29
CA ILE A 150 14.09 8.38 13.82
C ILE A 150 13.71 7.11 13.05
N LEU A 151 13.29 7.27 11.80
CA LEU A 151 12.91 6.17 10.90
C LEU A 151 14.11 5.59 10.16
N TYR A 152 15.13 6.42 9.94
CA TYR A 152 16.33 6.10 9.18
C TYR A 152 17.57 6.61 9.91
N ARG A 153 18.52 5.71 10.09
CA ARG A 153 19.80 6.00 10.75
C ARG A 153 20.95 5.63 9.83
N PRO A 154 22.06 6.37 9.89
CA PRO A 154 23.28 6.02 9.15
C PRO A 154 23.76 4.63 9.59
N ASN A 155 24.65 4.04 8.80
CA ASN A 155 25.28 2.73 9.08
C ASN A 155 24.33 1.52 9.16
N ALA A 156 23.04 1.66 8.83
CA ALA A 156 22.12 0.56 8.72
C ALA A 156 22.40 -0.25 7.45
N VAL A 157 23.03 -1.42 7.56
CA VAL A 157 23.38 -2.28 6.42
C VAL A 157 22.25 -3.24 6.06
N CYS A 158 21.98 -3.40 4.77
CA CYS A 158 21.04 -4.40 4.28
C CYS A 158 21.66 -5.80 4.35
N LYS A 159 21.06 -6.73 5.09
CA LYS A 159 21.54 -8.10 5.24
C LYS A 159 21.58 -8.91 3.94
N THR A 160 20.82 -8.51 2.93
CA THR A 160 20.71 -9.22 1.64
C THR A 160 21.56 -8.56 0.56
N CYS A 161 21.52 -7.22 0.46
CA CYS A 161 22.27 -6.49 -0.57
C CYS A 161 23.71 -6.15 -0.13
N HIS A 162 24.02 -6.27 1.17
CA HIS A 162 25.30 -5.91 1.78
C HIS A 162 25.76 -4.48 1.54
N LEU A 163 24.80 -3.57 1.27
CA LEU A 163 25.01 -2.13 1.09
C LEU A 163 24.42 -1.38 2.29
N SER A 164 25.03 -0.27 2.68
CA SER A 164 24.42 0.68 3.61
C SER A 164 23.10 1.19 3.02
N LYS A 165 22.08 1.35 3.86
CA LYS A 165 20.75 1.76 3.39
C LYS A 165 20.69 3.28 3.33
N PRO A 166 20.52 3.88 2.14
CA PRO A 166 20.19 5.29 2.03
C PRO A 166 18.92 5.63 2.82
N ALA A 167 18.79 6.85 3.29
CA ALA A 167 17.59 7.33 3.94
C ALA A 167 16.37 7.11 3.03
N ARG A 168 15.18 6.92 3.62
CA ARG A 168 13.92 6.61 2.92
C ARG A 168 13.94 5.29 2.11
N SER A 169 15.01 4.49 2.19
CA SER A 169 15.08 3.22 1.46
C SER A 169 14.58 2.02 2.27
N LYS A 170 14.14 0.96 1.54
CA LYS A 170 13.72 -0.32 2.13
C LYS A 170 14.07 -1.48 1.20
N HIS A 171 14.55 -2.59 1.75
CA HIS A 171 14.70 -3.82 0.99
C HIS A 171 13.34 -4.47 0.71
N CYS A 172 13.08 -4.80 -0.54
CA CYS A 172 11.91 -5.58 -0.95
C CYS A 172 12.33 -7.03 -1.21
N SER A 173 11.81 -7.96 -0.41
CA SER A 173 12.09 -9.40 -0.55
C SER A 173 11.54 -9.99 -1.86
N LEU A 174 10.44 -9.42 -2.40
CA LEU A 174 9.86 -9.87 -3.67
C LEU A 174 10.68 -9.45 -4.88
N CYS A 175 11.25 -8.23 -4.86
CA CYS A 175 12.10 -7.71 -5.93
C CYS A 175 13.58 -8.08 -5.76
N GLY A 176 14.02 -8.47 -4.56
CA GLY A 176 15.41 -8.82 -4.26
C GLY A 176 16.37 -7.64 -4.19
N HIS A 177 15.87 -6.39 -4.13
CA HIS A 177 16.66 -5.16 -4.13
C HIS A 177 16.22 -4.20 -3.04
N CYS A 178 17.13 -3.34 -2.58
CA CYS A 178 16.76 -2.13 -1.87
C CYS A 178 16.15 -1.11 -2.86
N VAL A 179 15.15 -0.37 -2.41
CA VAL A 179 14.37 0.57 -3.23
C VAL A 179 14.51 1.97 -2.63
N ALA A 180 14.94 2.94 -3.42
CA ALA A 180 15.08 4.34 -3.02
C ALA A 180 13.71 4.97 -2.81
N LYS A 181 13.53 5.76 -1.74
CA LYS A 181 12.24 6.36 -1.33
C LYS A 181 11.10 5.35 -1.46
N CYS A 182 11.28 4.19 -0.86
CA CYS A 182 10.38 3.05 -1.02
C CYS A 182 8.97 3.37 -0.52
N ASP A 183 7.98 3.28 -1.41
CA ASP A 183 6.58 3.36 -1.03
C ASP A 183 6.03 1.97 -0.67
N HIS A 184 5.83 1.11 -1.64
CA HIS A 184 5.41 -0.28 -1.43
C HIS A 184 5.71 -1.16 -2.66
N HIS A 185 5.63 -2.49 -2.49
CA HIS A 185 5.55 -3.41 -3.63
C HIS A 185 4.10 -3.52 -4.10
N CYS A 186 3.85 -3.18 -5.35
CA CYS A 186 2.51 -3.18 -5.94
C CYS A 186 2.31 -4.39 -6.86
N PRO A 187 1.45 -5.36 -6.51
CA PRO A 187 1.20 -6.54 -7.34
C PRO A 187 0.47 -6.21 -8.65
N TRP A 188 -0.28 -5.10 -8.71
CA TRP A 188 -1.01 -4.66 -9.89
C TRP A 188 -0.10 -4.21 -11.04
N VAL A 189 1.12 -3.75 -10.73
CA VAL A 189 2.16 -3.42 -11.70
C VAL A 189 3.36 -4.37 -11.60
N ASN A 190 3.29 -5.38 -10.72
CA ASN A 190 4.33 -6.38 -10.47
C ASN A 190 5.72 -5.76 -10.25
N ASN A 191 5.79 -4.65 -9.53
CA ASN A 191 7.01 -3.89 -9.26
C ASN A 191 6.92 -3.14 -7.94
N CYS A 192 8.08 -2.70 -7.39
CA CYS A 192 8.09 -1.72 -6.32
C CYS A 192 7.78 -0.32 -6.86
N LEU A 193 7.16 0.48 -6.01
CA LEU A 193 7.00 1.92 -6.21
C LEU A 193 7.97 2.65 -5.28
N GLY A 194 8.68 3.62 -5.84
CA GLY A 194 9.71 4.39 -5.16
C GLY A 194 10.04 5.68 -5.92
N LYS A 195 11.20 6.28 -5.65
CA LYS A 195 11.60 7.61 -6.11
C LYS A 195 11.26 7.89 -7.59
N ASP A 196 11.62 6.97 -8.49
CA ASP A 196 11.66 7.28 -9.92
C ASP A 196 10.43 6.78 -10.71
N ASN A 197 9.45 6.13 -10.06
CA ASN A 197 8.26 5.60 -10.74
C ASN A 197 6.94 5.88 -10.01
N TYR A 198 6.99 6.53 -8.85
CA TYR A 198 5.81 6.83 -8.05
C TYR A 198 4.84 7.79 -8.78
N HIS A 199 5.33 8.77 -9.50
CA HIS A 199 4.50 9.68 -10.31
C HIS A 199 3.73 8.95 -11.43
N TYR A 200 4.31 7.91 -12.05
CA TYR A 200 3.59 7.07 -13.01
C TYR A 200 2.45 6.29 -12.37
N PHE A 201 2.62 5.89 -11.13
CA PHE A 201 1.57 5.22 -10.38
C PHE A 201 0.40 6.16 -10.05
N LEU A 202 0.67 7.42 -9.69
CA LEU A 202 -0.38 8.43 -9.50
C LEU A 202 -1.15 8.68 -10.81
N ALA A 203 -0.42 8.77 -11.92
CA ALA A 203 -1.01 8.91 -13.25
C ALA A 203 -1.83 7.67 -13.66
N LEU A 204 -1.39 6.45 -13.28
CA LEU A 204 -2.16 5.22 -13.47
C LEU A 204 -3.49 5.28 -12.72
N LEU A 205 -3.48 5.63 -11.43
CA LEU A 205 -4.70 5.74 -10.63
C LEU A 205 -5.68 6.78 -11.19
N LEU A 206 -5.17 7.95 -11.58
CA LEU A 206 -5.97 8.98 -12.23
C LEU A 206 -6.57 8.49 -13.55
N SER A 207 -5.74 7.88 -14.40
CA SER A 207 -6.20 7.38 -15.71
C SER A 207 -7.25 6.29 -15.61
N LEU A 208 -7.15 5.41 -14.61
CA LEU A 208 -8.18 4.41 -14.29
C LEU A 208 -9.49 5.07 -13.85
N GLY A 209 -9.42 6.00 -12.90
CA GLY A 209 -10.61 6.74 -12.45
C GLY A 209 -11.30 7.50 -13.58
N VAL A 210 -10.53 8.15 -14.44
CA VAL A 210 -11.05 8.85 -15.64
C VAL A 210 -11.70 7.86 -16.62
N LEU A 211 -11.05 6.74 -16.90
CA LEU A 211 -11.58 5.69 -17.79
C LEU A 211 -12.90 5.13 -17.25
N GLU A 212 -12.97 4.81 -15.97
CA GLU A 212 -14.15 4.21 -15.34
C GLU A 212 -15.32 5.21 -15.29
N ILE A 213 -15.07 6.46 -14.88
CA ILE A 213 -16.11 7.52 -14.89
C ILE A 213 -16.59 7.77 -16.32
N TYR A 214 -15.67 7.86 -17.28
CA TYR A 214 -16.03 8.10 -18.68
C TYR A 214 -16.82 6.92 -19.26
N GLY A 215 -16.38 5.68 -19.01
CA GLY A 215 -17.08 4.45 -19.43
C GLY A 215 -18.48 4.34 -18.83
N ALA A 216 -18.64 4.67 -17.54
CA ALA A 216 -19.95 4.74 -16.86
C ALA A 216 -20.87 5.80 -17.49
N ASN A 217 -20.30 6.97 -17.82
CA ASN A 217 -21.06 8.05 -18.49
C ASN A 217 -21.51 7.63 -19.90
N LEU A 218 -20.65 7.01 -20.69
CA LEU A 218 -21.01 6.48 -22.02
C LEU A 218 -22.11 5.41 -21.91
N ALA A 219 -21.99 4.48 -20.95
CA ALA A 219 -23.03 3.48 -20.69
C ALA A 219 -24.36 4.13 -20.34
N TRP A 220 -24.32 5.12 -19.43
CA TRP A 220 -25.49 5.87 -19.03
C TRP A 220 -26.14 6.62 -20.19
N SER A 221 -25.37 7.26 -21.07
CA SER A 221 -25.89 7.97 -22.24
C SER A 221 -26.65 7.05 -23.22
N ILE A 222 -26.23 5.78 -23.32
CA ILE A 222 -26.93 4.78 -24.15
C ILE A 222 -28.19 4.26 -23.46
N ILE A 223 -28.12 4.01 -22.15
CA ILE A 223 -29.19 3.33 -21.40
C ILE A 223 -30.33 4.28 -21.04
N ARG A 224 -30.00 5.52 -20.62
CA ARG A 224 -30.96 6.50 -20.13
C ARG A 224 -32.21 6.69 -21.02
N PRO A 225 -32.10 6.85 -22.34
CA PRO A 225 -33.29 7.01 -23.19
C PRO A 225 -34.14 5.75 -23.33
N MET A 226 -33.62 4.59 -22.92
CA MET A 226 -34.31 3.30 -23.04
C MET A 226 -35.11 2.91 -21.79
N ILE A 227 -34.83 3.52 -20.63
CA ILE A 227 -35.45 3.19 -19.36
C ILE A 227 -36.35 4.33 -18.87
N ASN A 228 -37.46 3.96 -18.23
CA ASN A 228 -38.32 4.91 -17.54
C ASN A 228 -37.73 5.30 -16.19
N TRP A 229 -36.80 6.29 -16.22
CA TRP A 229 -36.17 6.81 -15.01
C TRP A 229 -36.97 7.98 -14.45
N ASN A 230 -37.64 7.76 -13.32
CA ASN A 230 -38.36 8.82 -12.62
C ASN A 230 -37.79 8.98 -11.20
N PHE A 231 -36.99 10.01 -10.97
CA PHE A 231 -36.38 10.32 -9.68
C PHE A 231 -37.43 10.51 -8.56
N ASN A 232 -38.59 11.07 -8.88
CA ASN A 232 -39.65 11.31 -7.91
C ASN A 232 -40.22 10.01 -7.34
N THR A 233 -40.18 8.91 -8.08
CA THR A 233 -40.69 7.61 -7.64
C THR A 233 -39.64 6.77 -6.92
N ILE A 234 -38.33 7.00 -7.17
CA ILE A 234 -37.26 6.22 -6.59
C ILE A 234 -36.87 6.72 -5.19
N GLY A 235 -36.96 8.06 -4.98
CA GLY A 235 -36.51 8.69 -3.74
C GLY A 235 -34.96 8.66 -3.61
N ILE A 236 -34.42 9.39 -2.64
CA ILE A 236 -32.98 9.52 -2.42
C ILE A 236 -32.49 8.64 -1.25
N ASN A 237 -33.41 8.02 -0.50
CA ASN A 237 -33.06 7.33 0.73
C ASN A 237 -32.57 5.89 0.48
N CYS A 238 -31.23 5.77 0.36
CA CYS A 238 -30.56 4.46 0.15
C CYS A 238 -30.63 3.51 1.36
N PHE A 239 -31.11 3.93 2.52
CA PHE A 239 -31.29 3.07 3.69
C PHE A 239 -32.60 2.27 3.67
N HIS A 240 -33.53 2.57 2.73
CA HIS A 240 -34.77 1.82 2.59
C HIS A 240 -34.68 0.64 1.63
N LEU A 241 -35.17 -0.52 2.05
CA LEU A 241 -35.21 -1.74 1.22
C LEU A 241 -35.95 -1.52 -0.12
N ILE A 242 -36.98 -0.67 -0.12
CA ILE A 242 -37.75 -0.29 -1.31
C ILE A 242 -36.85 0.43 -2.34
N TRP A 243 -35.91 1.25 -1.90
CA TRP A 243 -34.94 1.88 -2.79
C TRP A 243 -34.10 0.85 -3.55
N TRP A 244 -33.56 -0.14 -2.83
CA TRP A 244 -32.78 -1.23 -3.43
C TRP A 244 -33.60 -2.08 -4.40
N ALA A 245 -34.86 -2.37 -4.06
CA ALA A 245 -35.77 -3.11 -4.94
C ALA A 245 -36.03 -2.32 -6.25
N LYS A 246 -36.26 -1.00 -6.17
CA LYS A 246 -36.44 -0.15 -7.34
C LYS A 246 -35.17 -0.05 -8.18
N MET A 247 -34.00 0.13 -7.55
CA MET A 247 -32.71 0.17 -8.23
C MET A 247 -32.42 -1.16 -8.96
N THR A 248 -32.71 -2.29 -8.31
CA THR A 248 -32.60 -3.61 -8.93
C THR A 248 -33.51 -3.74 -10.15
N ALA A 249 -34.78 -3.32 -10.04
CA ALA A 249 -35.72 -3.36 -11.16
C ALA A 249 -35.26 -2.50 -12.34
N VAL A 250 -34.77 -1.30 -12.10
CA VAL A 250 -34.21 -0.40 -13.12
C VAL A 250 -32.97 -1.03 -13.77
N THR A 251 -32.07 -1.62 -12.98
CA THR A 251 -30.87 -2.29 -13.50
C THR A 251 -31.23 -3.50 -14.39
N VAL A 252 -32.26 -4.26 -14.00
CA VAL A 252 -32.77 -5.37 -14.80
C VAL A 252 -33.39 -4.89 -16.10
N ASP A 253 -34.21 -3.83 -16.07
CA ASP A 253 -34.80 -3.23 -17.28
C ASP A 253 -33.72 -2.67 -18.21
N ALA A 254 -32.71 -2.00 -17.65
CA ALA A 254 -31.54 -1.51 -18.38
C ALA A 254 -30.77 -2.67 -19.05
N ALA A 255 -30.58 -3.79 -18.38
CA ALA A 255 -29.91 -4.95 -18.94
C ALA A 255 -30.70 -5.61 -20.06
N HIS A 256 -32.03 -5.65 -19.96
CA HIS A 256 -32.90 -6.16 -21.03
C HIS A 256 -32.91 -5.27 -22.26
N ARG A 257 -32.98 -3.97 -22.11
CA ARG A 257 -33.09 -3.00 -23.22
C ARG A 257 -31.74 -2.58 -23.78
N GLY A 258 -30.77 -2.27 -22.89
CA GLY A 258 -29.43 -1.81 -23.27
C GLY A 258 -28.47 -2.93 -23.63
N GLY A 259 -28.73 -4.13 -23.15
CA GLY A 259 -27.84 -5.30 -23.24
C GLY A 259 -26.91 -5.45 -22.03
N ILE A 260 -26.60 -6.69 -21.69
CA ILE A 260 -25.75 -7.04 -20.53
C ILE A 260 -24.34 -6.43 -20.65
N SER A 261 -23.78 -6.38 -21.85
CA SER A 261 -22.43 -5.84 -22.07
C SER A 261 -22.34 -4.34 -21.73
N ILE A 262 -23.34 -3.54 -22.12
CA ILE A 262 -23.34 -2.10 -21.84
C ILE A 262 -23.69 -1.83 -20.38
N THR A 263 -24.78 -2.45 -19.89
CA THR A 263 -25.24 -2.24 -18.51
C THR A 263 -24.26 -2.80 -17.51
N GLY A 264 -23.75 -4.03 -17.74
CA GLY A 264 -22.83 -4.70 -16.82
C GLY A 264 -21.48 -3.98 -16.73
N VAL A 265 -20.90 -3.59 -17.88
CA VAL A 265 -19.62 -2.83 -17.89
C VAL A 265 -19.82 -1.43 -17.31
N GLY A 266 -20.93 -0.74 -17.65
CA GLY A 266 -21.24 0.57 -17.08
C GLY A 266 -21.43 0.53 -15.57
N LEU A 267 -22.11 -0.50 -15.05
CA LEU A 267 -22.28 -0.71 -13.60
C LEU A 267 -20.94 -1.06 -12.94
N LEU A 268 -20.15 -1.95 -13.55
CA LEU A 268 -18.81 -2.26 -13.08
C LEU A 268 -17.97 -0.99 -12.96
N ALA A 269 -17.87 -0.21 -14.02
CA ALA A 269 -17.11 1.03 -14.04
C ALA A 269 -17.61 2.03 -12.98
N ALA A 270 -18.93 2.24 -12.87
CA ALA A 270 -19.49 3.15 -11.85
C ALA A 270 -19.19 2.71 -10.41
N THR A 271 -19.19 1.41 -10.14
CA THR A 271 -18.97 0.87 -8.78
C THR A 271 -17.49 0.74 -8.43
N THR A 272 -16.60 0.56 -9.41
CA THR A 272 -15.17 0.43 -9.19
C THR A 272 -14.41 1.76 -9.24
N ALA A 273 -14.92 2.80 -9.92
CA ALA A 273 -14.27 4.12 -10.02
C ALA A 273 -13.85 4.76 -8.68
N PRO A 274 -14.62 4.62 -7.58
CA PRO A 274 -14.19 5.11 -6.28
C PRO A 274 -12.91 4.46 -5.73
N LEU A 275 -12.54 3.25 -6.19
CA LEU A 275 -11.37 2.52 -5.67
C LEU A 275 -10.05 3.20 -6.10
N PRO A 276 -9.74 3.37 -7.41
CA PRO A 276 -8.52 4.05 -7.82
C PRO A 276 -8.51 5.53 -7.40
N LEU A 277 -9.66 6.21 -7.40
CA LEU A 277 -9.74 7.61 -6.98
C LEU A 277 -9.57 7.78 -5.47
N GLY A 278 -10.14 6.89 -4.65
CA GLY A 278 -9.93 6.88 -3.21
C GLY A 278 -8.47 6.58 -2.85
N LEU A 279 -7.85 5.63 -3.57
CA LEU A 279 -6.43 5.35 -3.41
C LEU A 279 -5.57 6.55 -3.85
N LEU A 280 -5.91 7.21 -4.96
CA LEU A 280 -5.25 8.44 -5.38
C LEU A 280 -5.35 9.55 -4.32
N ALA A 281 -6.54 9.77 -3.76
CA ALA A 281 -6.75 10.74 -2.69
C ALA A 281 -5.90 10.42 -1.44
N TYR A 282 -5.78 9.14 -1.08
CA TYR A 282 -4.90 8.70 -0.01
C TYR A 282 -3.41 9.01 -0.32
N HIS A 283 -2.94 8.75 -1.54
CA HIS A 283 -1.57 9.08 -1.93
C HIS A 283 -1.32 10.60 -2.00
N ILE A 284 -2.31 11.41 -2.39
CA ILE A 284 -2.23 12.88 -2.30
C ILE A 284 -2.09 13.32 -0.84
N TYR A 285 -2.84 12.71 0.07
CA TYR A 285 -2.68 12.94 1.52
C TYR A 285 -1.27 12.60 2.00
N LEU A 286 -0.69 11.47 1.57
CA LEU A 286 0.68 11.10 1.93
C LEU A 286 1.72 12.11 1.42
N ILE A 287 1.54 12.61 0.19
CA ILE A 287 2.38 13.68 -0.36
C ILE A 287 2.25 14.94 0.46
N TRP A 288 1.01 15.33 0.81
CA TRP A 288 0.76 16.49 1.67
C TRP A 288 1.47 16.37 3.03
N ALA A 289 1.53 15.18 3.59
CA ALA A 289 2.19 14.90 4.86
C ALA A 289 3.70 14.58 4.75
N GLY A 290 4.31 14.74 3.57
CA GLY A 290 5.73 14.52 3.33
C GLY A 290 6.20 13.08 3.54
N MET A 291 5.31 12.07 3.40
CA MET A 291 5.63 10.68 3.70
C MET A 291 5.21 9.70 2.61
N THR A 292 5.82 8.52 2.60
CA THR A 292 5.45 7.37 1.78
C THR A 292 4.51 6.44 2.56
N THR A 293 3.86 5.49 1.88
CA THR A 293 3.06 4.44 2.54
C THR A 293 3.88 3.66 3.57
N ASN A 294 5.14 3.34 3.26
CA ASN A 294 6.04 2.66 4.18
C ASN A 294 6.37 3.51 5.42
N GLU A 295 6.57 4.81 5.25
CA GLU A 295 6.83 5.74 6.36
C GLU A 295 5.59 5.94 7.22
N ASN A 296 4.41 6.11 6.62
CA ASN A 296 3.14 6.20 7.34
C ASN A 296 2.89 4.96 8.21
N GLN A 297 3.23 3.76 7.71
CA GLN A 297 3.14 2.53 8.50
C GLN A 297 4.13 2.54 9.67
N LYS A 298 5.37 2.99 9.49
CA LYS A 298 6.35 3.12 10.58
C LYS A 298 5.89 4.15 11.61
N TRP A 299 5.34 5.30 11.17
CA TRP A 299 4.78 6.30 12.08
C TRP A 299 3.59 5.79 12.87
N SER A 300 2.77 4.88 12.31
CA SER A 300 1.68 4.26 13.09
C SER A 300 2.19 3.42 14.25
N TYR A 301 3.29 2.67 14.08
CA TYR A 301 3.93 1.95 15.18
C TYR A 301 4.49 2.89 16.24
N TRP A 302 5.16 3.98 15.83
CA TRP A 302 5.62 4.99 16.79
C TRP A 302 4.48 5.61 17.57
N ARG A 303 3.33 5.85 16.94
CA ARG A 303 2.13 6.37 17.61
C ARG A 303 1.59 5.40 18.66
N GLU A 304 1.57 4.11 18.38
CA GLU A 304 1.19 3.08 19.35
C GLU A 304 2.16 3.07 20.54
N ASP A 305 3.47 3.04 20.28
CA ASP A 305 4.51 3.07 21.31
C ASP A 305 4.46 4.37 22.16
N MET A 306 4.12 5.52 21.57
CA MET A 306 3.90 6.79 22.28
C MET A 306 2.68 6.72 23.20
N ALA A 307 1.57 6.16 22.71
CA ALA A 307 0.36 5.98 23.52
C ALA A 307 0.62 5.08 24.73
N ASP A 308 1.53 4.10 24.62
CA ASP A 308 1.97 3.23 25.71
C ASP A 308 2.98 3.91 26.64
N GLY A 309 3.41 5.16 26.35
CA GLY A 309 4.34 5.94 27.17
C GLY A 309 5.78 5.41 27.18
N THR A 310 6.17 4.67 26.15
CA THR A 310 7.49 4.03 26.04
C THR A 310 8.49 4.83 25.21
N VAL A 311 8.08 5.99 24.67
CA VAL A 311 8.88 6.79 23.73
C VAL A 311 9.40 8.06 24.38
N PHE A 312 10.69 8.32 24.15
CA PHE A 312 11.41 9.48 24.67
C PHE A 312 12.14 10.20 23.55
N ARG A 313 12.16 11.53 23.62
CA ARG A 313 12.88 12.43 22.70
C ARG A 313 14.05 13.09 23.43
N ALA A 314 15.17 13.27 22.72
CA ALA A 314 16.29 14.08 23.16
C ALA A 314 16.79 14.95 22.01
N ARG A 315 17.59 15.97 22.31
CA ARG A 315 18.41 16.64 21.29
C ARG A 315 19.60 15.76 20.96
N ARG A 316 19.83 15.55 19.67
CA ARG A 316 20.95 14.73 19.19
C ARG A 316 22.30 15.32 19.60
N SER A 317 22.47 16.63 19.46
CA SER A 317 23.68 17.35 19.89
C SER A 317 24.03 17.12 21.36
N ASP A 318 23.03 17.15 22.27
CA ASP A 318 23.23 16.94 23.69
C ASP A 318 23.66 15.49 23.99
N VAL A 319 23.04 14.51 23.30
CA VAL A 319 23.38 13.09 23.43
C VAL A 319 24.78 12.81 22.91
N LEU A 320 25.17 13.40 21.78
CA LEU A 320 26.52 13.26 21.21
C LEU A 320 27.58 13.87 22.14
N ALA A 321 27.35 15.08 22.64
CA ALA A 321 28.26 15.74 23.60
C ALA A 321 28.43 14.91 24.88
N HIS A 322 27.33 14.36 25.44
CA HIS A 322 27.39 13.46 26.59
C HIS A 322 28.20 12.19 26.29
N ASN A 323 27.99 11.58 25.12
CA ASN A 323 28.73 10.38 24.73
C ASN A 323 30.23 10.64 24.58
N GLU A 324 30.59 11.80 24.03
CA GLU A 324 31.98 12.22 23.88
C GLU A 324 32.67 12.43 25.26
N LEU A 325 31.99 13.13 26.18
CA LEU A 325 32.46 13.29 27.55
C LEU A 325 32.69 11.95 28.24
N MET A 326 31.73 11.01 28.12
CA MET A 326 31.85 9.68 28.69
C MET A 326 32.98 8.86 28.05
N ARG A 327 33.18 8.99 26.73
CA ARG A 327 34.29 8.33 26.00
C ARG A 327 35.63 8.84 26.50
N ASN A 328 35.78 10.14 26.68
CA ASN A 328 37.00 10.76 27.19
C ASN A 328 37.31 10.35 28.63
N GLN A 329 36.29 10.28 29.51
CA GLN A 329 36.43 9.78 30.86
C GLN A 329 36.84 8.30 30.94
N ILE A 330 36.30 7.46 30.04
CA ILE A 330 36.65 6.05 29.93
C ILE A 330 38.10 5.88 29.45
N SER A 331 38.53 6.68 28.49
CA SER A 331 39.91 6.65 27.97
C SER A 331 40.92 7.05 29.04
N THR A 332 40.56 8.01 29.89
CA THR A 332 41.42 8.43 31.03
C THR A 332 41.48 7.38 32.11
N ASN A 333 40.40 6.66 32.40
CA ASN A 333 40.33 5.63 33.43
C ASN A 333 40.79 4.23 32.93
N GLN A 334 40.93 3.97 31.64
CA GLN A 334 41.47 2.72 31.08
C GLN A 334 42.99 2.57 31.32
N LEU A 335 43.68 3.62 31.77
CA LEU A 335 45.03 3.50 32.27
C LEU A 335 45.11 2.74 33.61
N GLU A 336 43.97 2.41 34.27
CA GLU A 336 43.93 1.83 35.59
C GLU A 336 43.15 0.51 35.78
N GLY A 337 42.57 -0.15 34.75
CA GLY A 337 41.92 -1.45 35.02
C GLY A 337 40.92 -1.99 34.01
N GLY A 338 41.16 -3.16 33.54
CA GLY A 338 40.57 -3.87 32.42
C GLY A 338 39.18 -4.52 32.58
N HIS A 339 38.07 -3.82 32.80
CA HIS A 339 36.73 -4.44 32.83
C HIS A 339 35.62 -3.63 32.08
N LEU A 340 35.92 -2.79 31.08
CA LEU A 340 34.99 -1.83 30.49
C LEU A 340 34.56 -2.07 29.03
N GLN A 341 34.96 -3.17 28.41
CA GLN A 341 34.75 -3.39 26.97
C GLN A 341 33.26 -3.49 26.54
N LYS A 342 32.34 -3.83 27.45
CA LYS A 342 30.90 -3.97 27.13
C LYS A 342 30.14 -2.63 27.13
N ARG A 343 30.63 -1.58 27.79
CA ARG A 343 30.00 -0.25 27.84
C ARG A 343 30.28 0.60 26.59
N VAL A 344 31.40 0.34 25.92
CA VAL A 344 31.84 1.12 24.74
C VAL A 344 31.00 0.83 23.48
N SER A 345 30.40 -0.36 23.36
CA SER A 345 29.64 -0.72 22.15
C SER A 345 28.36 0.12 21.93
N TYR A 346 27.74 0.63 23.01
CA TYR A 346 26.56 1.49 22.90
C TYR A 346 26.88 2.94 22.49
N LEU A 347 28.15 3.36 22.67
CA LEU A 347 28.60 4.71 22.36
C LEU A 347 29.02 4.87 20.87
N ASN A 348 29.27 3.74 20.18
CA ASN A 348 29.74 3.75 18.79
C ASN A 348 28.59 3.80 17.76
N ASP A 349 27.35 3.49 18.17
CA ASP A 349 26.18 3.47 17.27
C ASP A 349 25.67 4.88 16.88
N GLU A 350 26.12 5.92 17.58
CA GLU A 350 25.63 7.30 17.43
C GLU A 350 26.72 8.28 16.93
N SER A 351 27.82 7.78 16.32
CA SER A 351 28.86 8.66 15.81
C SER A 351 28.46 9.26 14.45
N GLU A 352 28.73 10.53 14.23
CA GLU A 352 28.53 11.24 12.94
C GLU A 352 29.44 10.75 11.80
N GLN A 353 30.35 9.83 12.08
CA GLN A 353 31.27 9.28 11.11
C GLN A 353 30.55 8.48 10.02
N GLY A 354 30.48 9.03 8.82
CA GLY A 354 29.94 8.37 7.64
C GLY A 354 28.57 8.85 7.17
N GLU A 355 28.03 9.93 7.75
CA GLU A 355 26.84 10.57 7.17
C GLU A 355 27.23 11.30 5.88
N PRO A 356 26.48 11.07 4.77
CA PRO A 356 26.64 11.89 3.57
C PRO A 356 26.17 13.31 3.83
N ASP A 357 26.89 14.29 3.34
CA ASP A 357 26.44 15.68 3.32
C ASP A 357 25.36 15.83 2.25
N VAL A 358 24.14 16.15 2.67
CA VAL A 358 22.97 16.29 1.80
C VAL A 358 22.44 17.70 1.93
N ASP A 359 22.39 18.42 0.81
CA ASP A 359 21.75 19.75 0.75
C ASP A 359 20.22 19.59 0.89
N TRP A 360 19.73 19.79 2.11
CA TRP A 360 18.32 19.65 2.45
C TRP A 360 17.81 20.88 3.21
N PRO A 361 16.63 21.43 2.84
CA PRO A 361 16.19 22.73 3.38
C PRO A 361 15.76 22.69 4.85
N VAL A 362 15.53 21.50 5.40
CA VAL A 362 15.09 21.31 6.80
C VAL A 362 16.09 20.41 7.53
N SER A 363 16.59 20.90 8.64
CA SER A 363 17.41 20.11 9.56
C SER A 363 16.69 19.96 10.91
N SER A 364 16.87 18.86 11.58
CA SER A 364 16.33 18.63 12.92
C SER A 364 17.39 18.04 13.83
N ASP A 365 17.49 18.59 15.03
CA ASP A 365 18.39 18.12 16.09
C ASP A 365 17.64 17.22 17.09
N GLN A 366 16.76 16.35 16.58
CA GLN A 366 15.98 15.44 17.41
C GLN A 366 16.41 14.00 17.19
N MET A 367 16.34 13.21 18.25
CA MET A 367 16.35 11.76 18.21
C MET A 367 15.29 11.20 19.10
N ILE A 368 14.75 10.03 18.72
CA ILE A 368 13.71 9.34 19.46
C ILE A 368 14.19 7.92 19.77
N VAL A 369 13.95 7.51 21.00
CA VAL A 369 14.25 6.16 21.46
C VAL A 369 13.01 5.52 22.07
N ARG A 370 12.87 4.21 21.86
CA ARG A 370 11.88 3.40 22.55
C ARG A 370 12.53 2.58 23.64
N THR A 371 11.91 2.54 24.81
CA THR A 371 12.34 1.70 25.94
C THR A 371 11.27 0.66 26.26
N ASN A 372 11.68 -0.52 26.72
CA ASN A 372 10.74 -1.61 27.02
C ASN A 372 10.08 -1.47 28.39
N ASP A 373 10.64 -0.65 29.27
CA ASP A 373 10.21 -0.47 30.67
C ASP A 373 9.49 0.87 30.91
N GLY A 374 9.32 1.68 29.85
CA GLY A 374 8.71 3.02 29.94
C GLY A 374 9.52 4.01 30.79
N ARG A 375 10.83 3.79 30.94
CA ARG A 375 11.75 4.69 31.63
C ARG A 375 12.76 5.25 30.63
N PRO A 376 13.24 6.49 30.82
CA PRO A 376 14.27 7.05 29.96
C PRO A 376 15.56 6.23 30.06
N PRO A 377 16.46 6.29 29.06
CA PRO A 377 17.72 5.55 29.05
C PRO A 377 18.56 5.83 30.31
N LEU A 378 19.00 4.75 30.97
CA LEU A 378 19.76 4.80 32.24
C LEU A 378 21.06 5.61 32.10
N GLY A 379 21.31 6.50 33.06
CA GLY A 379 22.49 7.37 33.11
C GLY A 379 22.43 8.57 32.22
N ARG A 380 21.32 8.76 31.50
CA ARG A 380 21.06 9.88 30.60
C ARG A 380 19.62 10.41 30.76
N GLU A 381 18.96 10.09 31.87
CA GLU A 381 17.53 10.38 32.09
C GLU A 381 17.23 11.87 31.91
N TYR A 382 18.16 12.74 32.28
CA TYR A 382 18.03 14.19 32.21
C TYR A 382 18.08 14.76 30.79
N LEU A 383 18.54 13.98 29.80
CA LEU A 383 18.59 14.37 28.38
C LEU A 383 17.29 14.06 27.65
N TYR A 384 16.45 13.17 28.24
CA TYR A 384 15.31 12.61 27.54
C TYR A 384 13.99 13.07 28.13
N GLU A 385 13.12 13.54 27.24
CA GLU A 385 11.75 13.96 27.53
C GLU A 385 10.78 12.92 26.94
N ARG A 386 9.77 12.52 27.72
CA ARG A 386 8.72 11.63 27.23
C ARG A 386 7.80 12.37 26.27
N ILE A 387 7.46 11.73 25.16
CA ILE A 387 6.52 12.25 24.17
C ILE A 387 5.32 11.32 24.03
N TRP A 388 4.16 11.91 23.77
CA TRP A 388 2.88 11.23 23.75
C TRP A 388 2.19 11.25 22.38
N ASP A 389 2.60 12.16 21.49
CA ASP A 389 1.97 12.40 20.19
C ASP A 389 3.01 12.73 19.12
N LEU A 390 2.67 12.38 17.88
CA LEU A 390 3.50 12.69 16.71
C LEU A 390 3.62 14.20 16.42
N THR A 391 2.73 15.04 16.94
CA THR A 391 2.85 16.50 16.81
C THR A 391 4.08 17.07 17.53
N GLN A 392 4.65 16.29 18.47
CA GLN A 392 5.88 16.63 19.18
C GLN A 392 7.16 16.23 18.41
N VAL A 393 6.99 15.65 17.20
CA VAL A 393 8.08 15.13 16.38
C VAL A 393 8.11 15.88 15.06
N GLU A 394 9.28 16.34 14.64
CA GLU A 394 9.48 16.99 13.37
C GLU A 394 9.73 15.95 12.26
N ASN A 395 8.95 16.03 11.18
CA ASN A 395 9.21 15.26 9.97
C ASN A 395 10.05 16.10 9.01
N ILE A 396 11.36 15.86 8.95
CA ILE A 396 12.26 16.61 8.08
C ILE A 396 11.96 16.44 6.58
N TYR A 397 11.20 15.43 6.21
CA TYR A 397 10.80 15.17 4.82
C TYR A 397 9.54 15.91 4.42
N ASP A 398 8.85 16.59 5.35
CA ASP A 398 7.72 17.46 5.05
C ASP A 398 8.20 18.87 4.77
N LEU A 399 8.33 19.20 3.49
CA LEU A 399 8.74 20.51 2.98
C LEU A 399 7.53 21.42 2.69
N GLY A 400 6.32 20.99 3.07
CA GLY A 400 5.06 21.58 2.63
C GLY A 400 4.60 21.05 1.27
N PHE A 401 3.28 21.11 1.04
CA PHE A 401 2.63 20.40 -0.08
C PHE A 401 3.27 20.64 -1.45
N VAL A 402 3.61 21.89 -1.78
CA VAL A 402 4.13 22.22 -3.10
C VAL A 402 5.52 21.58 -3.33
N ASP A 403 6.41 21.67 -2.34
CA ASP A 403 7.76 21.14 -2.46
C ASP A 403 7.77 19.60 -2.29
N ASN A 404 6.87 19.03 -1.48
CA ASN A 404 6.63 17.60 -1.45
C ASN A 404 6.13 17.07 -2.82
N LEU A 405 5.26 17.82 -3.50
CA LEU A 405 4.78 17.48 -4.84
C LEU A 405 5.92 17.57 -5.87
N ARG A 406 6.76 18.61 -5.79
CA ARG A 406 7.96 18.73 -6.63
C ARG A 406 8.90 17.55 -6.45
N ASP A 407 9.15 17.11 -5.22
CA ASP A 407 10.00 15.94 -4.91
C ASP A 407 9.44 14.62 -5.46
N VAL A 408 8.15 14.56 -5.84
CA VAL A 408 7.53 13.41 -6.52
C VAL A 408 7.70 13.48 -8.04
N PHE A 409 7.50 14.66 -8.63
CA PHE A 409 7.49 14.81 -10.11
C PHE A 409 8.83 15.23 -10.69
N LEU A 410 9.63 15.94 -9.93
CA LEU A 410 10.94 16.43 -10.30
C LEU A 410 11.94 16.04 -9.20
N PRO A 411 12.23 14.74 -9.01
CA PRO A 411 13.11 14.30 -7.94
C PRO A 411 14.50 14.93 -8.11
N ARG A 412 14.99 15.45 -7.00
CA ARG A 412 16.32 16.11 -6.89
C ARG A 412 17.43 15.11 -7.14
#